data_89fd8f0fe03f73114ef86d69ffa1994f
#
_entry.id   89fd8f0fe03f73114ef86d69ffa1994f
#
_cell.length_a   1.000
_cell.length_b   1.000
_cell.length_c   1.000
_cell.angle_alpha   90.00
_cell.angle_beta   90.00
_cell.angle_gamma   90.00
#
_symmetry.space_group_name_H-M   'P 1'
#
loop_
_entity.id
_entity.type
_entity.pdbx_description
1 polymer ?
#
loop_
_entity_poly.entity_id
_entity_poly.type
_entity_poly.pdbx_seq_one_letter_code
_entity_poly.pdbx_strand_id
1 'polypeptide(L)'
;LKKNKEGIFREFHQNRKYAKEIKAIKPFYNKYIKHTQIICSYQELKKFDYFEAYIVGSDQVWRRSMSYKYPFSSMFLEFLKDKHRIKRIAYGVSFGTSEDEIPDSEKPELAELYKMFDAVSIREDSGFQLLKKYGWNHPKAIQVLDPTLLLPRQWYSEIIDEGKTLPLEGDMFCYVLDSKKEIDDIINEVALQKHLRPFR
;
A
#
# COMPACT_ATOMS: atom_id res chain seq x y z
N LEU A 1 24.49 -17.72 15.22
CA LEU A 1 23.50 -17.97 14.19
C LEU A 1 24.15 -17.79 12.83
N LYS A 2 24.60 -18.93 12.21
CA LYS A 2 25.20 -18.93 10.86
C LYS A 2 24.08 -18.70 9.84
N LYS A 3 23.97 -17.50 9.26
CA LYS A 3 23.17 -17.28 8.05
C LYS A 3 23.72 -18.19 6.94
N ASN A 4 22.87 -19.02 6.37
CA ASN A 4 23.23 -19.95 5.31
C ASN A 4 23.67 -19.12 4.06
N LYS A 5 24.78 -19.52 3.40
CA LYS A 5 25.33 -18.78 2.25
C LYS A 5 24.30 -18.50 1.16
N GLU A 6 23.35 -19.38 0.94
CA GLU A 6 22.23 -19.18 0.01
C GLU A 6 21.29 -18.04 0.40
N GLY A 7 21.05 -17.82 1.71
CA GLY A 7 20.25 -16.71 2.21
C GLY A 7 20.92 -15.36 1.98
N ILE A 8 22.25 -15.29 2.11
CA ILE A 8 23.02 -14.06 1.85
C ILE A 8 23.02 -13.72 0.35
N PHE A 9 23.15 -14.73 -0.52
CA PHE A 9 23.09 -14.53 -1.99
C PHE A 9 21.70 -14.08 -2.46
N ARG A 10 20.60 -14.63 -1.90
CA ARG A 10 19.23 -14.17 -2.17
C ARG A 10 19.01 -12.73 -1.73
N GLU A 11 19.44 -12.40 -0.52
CA GLU A 11 19.32 -11.03 0.03
C GLU A 11 20.11 -10.03 -0.82
N PHE A 12 21.30 -10.40 -1.31
CA PHE A 12 22.13 -9.55 -2.17
C PHE A 12 21.50 -9.36 -3.57
N HIS A 13 20.89 -10.39 -4.16
CA HIS A 13 20.19 -10.29 -5.44
C HIS A 13 18.89 -9.48 -5.34
N GLN A 14 18.12 -9.68 -4.28
CA GLN A 14 16.93 -8.87 -4.00
C GLN A 14 17.29 -7.41 -3.80
N ASN A 15 18.34 -7.10 -3.04
CA ASN A 15 18.79 -5.73 -2.84
C ASN A 15 19.27 -5.05 -4.13
N ARG A 16 19.92 -5.79 -5.04
CA ARG A 16 20.32 -5.25 -6.37
C ARG A 16 19.13 -4.98 -7.28
N LYS A 17 18.15 -5.88 -7.32
CA LYS A 17 16.91 -5.70 -8.09
C LYS A 17 16.15 -4.50 -7.54
N TYR A 18 15.95 -4.43 -6.23
CA TYR A 18 15.28 -3.34 -5.53
C TYR A 18 15.98 -1.98 -5.75
N ALA A 19 17.31 -1.93 -5.69
CA ALA A 19 18.07 -0.72 -5.98
C ALA A 19 17.90 -0.24 -7.43
N LYS A 20 17.76 -1.15 -8.40
CA LYS A 20 17.51 -0.82 -9.80
C LYS A 20 16.09 -0.27 -10.00
N GLU A 21 15.10 -0.87 -9.36
CA GLU A 21 13.71 -0.42 -9.38
C GLU A 21 13.55 0.96 -8.75
N ILE A 22 14.14 1.19 -7.58
CA ILE A 22 14.15 2.52 -6.93
C ILE A 22 14.81 3.57 -7.81
N LYS A 23 15.89 3.23 -8.51
CA LYS A 23 16.57 4.16 -9.41
C LYS A 23 15.66 4.66 -10.53
N ALA A 24 14.78 3.80 -11.04
CA ALA A 24 13.81 4.17 -12.07
C ALA A 24 12.68 5.05 -11.54
N ILE A 25 12.19 4.78 -10.32
CA ILE A 25 11.06 5.48 -9.69
C ILE A 25 11.49 6.81 -9.04
N LYS A 26 12.74 6.90 -8.58
CA LYS A 26 13.23 8.06 -7.82
C LYS A 26 13.06 9.42 -8.52
N PRO A 27 13.31 9.57 -9.85
CA PRO A 27 13.06 10.83 -10.55
C PRO A 27 11.60 11.26 -10.51
N PHE A 28 10.67 10.31 -10.72
CA PHE A 28 9.24 10.55 -10.61
C PHE A 28 8.86 10.99 -9.20
N TYR A 29 9.31 10.25 -8.19
CA TYR A 29 9.05 10.56 -6.79
C TYR A 29 9.52 11.96 -6.41
N ASN A 30 10.75 12.31 -6.76
CA ASN A 30 11.33 13.63 -6.45
C ASN A 30 10.62 14.79 -7.20
N LYS A 31 10.10 14.53 -8.41
CA LYS A 31 9.42 15.55 -9.22
C LYS A 31 8.00 15.83 -8.74
N TYR A 32 7.25 14.78 -8.40
CA TYR A 32 5.80 14.89 -8.22
C TYR A 32 5.35 14.73 -6.77
N ILE A 33 6.15 14.11 -5.89
CA ILE A 33 5.74 13.83 -4.53
C ILE A 33 6.54 14.69 -3.54
N LYS A 34 5.84 15.62 -2.87
CA LYS A 34 6.42 16.35 -1.75
C LYS A 34 6.53 15.40 -0.55
N HIS A 35 7.69 15.34 0.04
CA HIS A 35 7.93 14.44 1.16
C HIS A 35 8.72 15.12 2.28
N THR A 36 8.60 14.61 3.46
CA THR A 36 9.44 14.97 4.61
C THR A 36 10.82 14.33 4.48
N GLN A 37 11.69 14.56 5.44
CA GLN A 37 12.90 13.75 5.61
C GLN A 37 12.54 12.28 5.80
N ILE A 38 13.50 11.39 5.52
CA ILE A 38 13.33 9.95 5.75
C ILE A 38 13.16 9.68 7.24
N ILE A 39 12.12 8.96 7.61
CA ILE A 39 11.84 8.51 8.96
C ILE A 39 12.34 7.08 9.10
N CYS A 40 13.36 6.87 9.91
CA CYS A 40 14.03 5.59 10.06
C CYS A 40 13.53 4.76 11.26
N SER A 41 12.81 5.38 12.20
CA SER A 41 12.33 4.73 13.41
C SER A 41 10.97 5.23 13.85
N TYR A 42 10.27 4.42 14.65
CA TYR A 42 9.00 4.83 15.27
C TYR A 42 9.17 6.02 16.22
N GLN A 43 10.33 6.13 16.88
CA GLN A 43 10.62 7.28 17.75
C GLN A 43 10.78 8.58 16.95
N GLU A 44 11.30 8.49 15.74
CA GLU A 44 11.34 9.64 14.83
C GLU A 44 9.94 10.00 14.34
N LEU A 45 9.09 8.99 14.00
CA LEU A 45 7.70 9.21 13.60
C LEU A 45 6.92 10.01 14.65
N LYS A 46 7.11 9.73 15.93
CA LYS A 46 6.45 10.45 17.03
C LYS A 46 6.78 11.95 17.10
N LYS A 47 7.85 12.40 16.46
CA LYS A 47 8.22 13.81 16.39
C LYS A 47 7.50 14.57 15.28
N PHE A 48 6.83 13.84 14.38
CA PHE A 48 6.03 14.41 13.31
C PHE A 48 4.59 14.60 13.80
N ASP A 49 4.36 15.67 14.58
CA ASP A 49 3.07 16.00 15.17
C ASP A 49 2.66 17.47 14.93
N TYR A 50 3.25 18.08 13.90
CA TYR A 50 3.15 19.50 13.59
C TYR A 50 2.26 19.85 12.39
N PHE A 51 1.71 18.85 11.70
CA PHE A 51 0.73 19.09 10.64
C PHE A 51 -0.68 19.22 11.23
N GLU A 52 -1.51 19.99 10.57
CA GLU A 52 -2.92 20.18 10.96
C GLU A 52 -3.78 18.93 10.71
N ALA A 53 -3.39 18.10 9.74
CA ALA A 53 -4.07 16.87 9.38
C ALA A 53 -3.09 15.75 8.99
N TYR A 54 -3.48 14.52 9.30
CA TYR A 54 -2.77 13.31 8.89
C TYR A 54 -3.74 12.39 8.17
N ILE A 55 -3.28 11.89 7.02
CA ILE A 55 -4.03 10.95 6.21
C ILE A 55 -3.24 9.64 6.18
N VAL A 56 -3.86 8.56 6.61
CA VAL A 56 -3.32 7.21 6.43
C VAL A 56 -4.03 6.52 5.26
N GLY A 57 -3.29 5.85 4.42
CA GLY A 57 -3.78 5.19 3.21
C GLY A 57 -3.06 5.72 1.95
N SER A 58 -3.40 5.24 0.80
CA SER A 58 -4.33 4.11 0.58
C SER A 58 -3.64 2.75 0.83
N ASP A 59 -4.06 1.76 0.05
CA ASP A 59 -3.52 0.41 0.06
C ASP A 59 -3.79 -0.38 1.38
N GLN A 60 -3.12 -1.52 1.54
CA GLN A 60 -3.35 -2.50 2.61
C GLN A 60 -2.74 -2.07 3.95
N VAL A 61 -2.85 -0.79 4.29
CA VAL A 61 -2.26 -0.23 5.52
C VAL A 61 -2.86 -0.82 6.79
N TRP A 62 -4.11 -1.36 6.72
CA TRP A 62 -4.77 -2.04 7.83
C TRP A 62 -4.68 -3.57 7.76
N ARG A 63 -3.81 -4.11 6.89
CA ARG A 63 -3.50 -5.52 6.86
C ARG A 63 -2.48 -5.87 7.92
N ARG A 64 -2.90 -6.64 8.92
CA ARG A 64 -2.05 -6.95 10.10
C ARG A 64 -0.77 -7.69 9.72
N SER A 65 -0.86 -8.66 8.81
CA SER A 65 0.28 -9.48 8.37
C SER A 65 1.33 -8.69 7.58
N MET A 66 1.00 -7.51 7.06
CA MET A 66 1.95 -6.64 6.33
C MET A 66 2.70 -5.65 7.25
N SER A 67 2.28 -5.52 8.51
CA SER A 67 2.86 -4.58 9.47
C SER A 67 3.91 -5.26 10.35
N TYR A 68 5.14 -5.31 9.86
CA TYR A 68 6.26 -5.96 10.57
C TYR A 68 7.38 -5.01 10.97
N LYS A 69 7.44 -3.80 10.42
CA LYS A 69 8.52 -2.85 10.67
C LYS A 69 8.22 -1.88 11.82
N TYR A 70 6.98 -1.46 11.94
CA TYR A 70 6.50 -0.52 12.96
C TYR A 70 5.34 -1.13 13.74
N PRO A 71 5.00 -0.63 14.95
CA PRO A 71 3.79 -1.04 15.64
C PRO A 71 2.56 -0.90 14.73
N PHE A 72 1.70 -1.90 14.70
CA PHE A 72 0.52 -1.87 13.82
C PHE A 72 -0.41 -0.70 14.16
N SER A 73 -0.49 -0.31 15.44
CA SER A 73 -1.22 0.87 15.93
C SER A 73 -0.76 2.19 15.27
N SER A 74 0.48 2.25 14.73
CA SER A 74 0.94 3.42 13.98
C SER A 74 0.14 3.66 12.69
N MET A 75 -0.43 2.58 12.10
CA MET A 75 -1.34 2.67 10.95
C MET A 75 -2.73 3.20 11.33
N PHE A 76 -2.99 3.32 12.62
CA PHE A 76 -4.15 3.98 13.22
C PHE A 76 -3.78 5.35 13.82
N LEU A 77 -2.61 5.89 13.45
CA LEU A 77 -2.10 7.19 13.91
C LEU A 77 -1.97 7.28 15.45
N GLU A 78 -1.60 6.16 16.12
CA GLU A 78 -1.44 6.07 17.58
C GLU A 78 -0.51 7.16 18.12
N PHE A 79 0.57 7.49 17.37
CA PHE A 79 1.53 8.51 17.77
C PHE A 79 0.94 9.92 17.92
N LEU A 80 -0.31 10.11 17.50
CA LEU A 80 -1.07 11.37 17.64
C LEU A 80 -2.15 11.30 18.75
N LYS A 81 -2.25 10.21 19.52
CA LYS A 81 -3.38 9.98 20.44
C LYS A 81 -3.64 11.14 21.39
N ASP A 82 -2.61 11.83 21.84
CA ASP A 82 -2.71 12.96 22.78
C ASP A 82 -2.87 14.33 22.08
N LYS A 83 -3.04 14.36 20.75
CA LYS A 83 -3.10 15.57 19.91
C LYS A 83 -4.52 15.83 19.40
N HIS A 84 -5.40 16.32 20.24
CA HIS A 84 -6.84 16.46 19.95
C HIS A 84 -7.21 17.47 18.86
N ARG A 85 -6.31 18.39 18.50
CA ARG A 85 -6.55 19.39 17.44
C ARG A 85 -6.18 18.93 16.04
N ILE A 86 -5.45 17.82 15.93
CA ILE A 86 -4.97 17.28 14.65
C ILE A 86 -6.07 16.44 14.01
N LYS A 87 -6.41 16.72 12.77
CA LYS A 87 -7.36 15.93 11.98
C LYS A 87 -6.74 14.59 11.58
N ARG A 88 -7.51 13.51 11.72
CA ARG A 88 -7.12 12.15 11.37
C ARG A 88 -8.07 11.58 10.33
N ILE A 89 -7.52 11.19 9.18
CA ILE A 89 -8.33 10.69 8.08
C ILE A 89 -7.74 9.35 7.61
N ALA A 90 -8.59 8.33 7.51
CA ALA A 90 -8.24 7.10 6.83
C ALA A 90 -8.87 7.14 5.43
N TYR A 91 -8.04 7.24 4.37
CA TYR A 91 -8.52 7.38 3.02
C TYR A 91 -8.22 6.16 2.16
N GLY A 92 -9.27 5.51 1.65
CA GLY A 92 -9.14 4.35 0.78
C GLY A 92 -8.31 3.23 1.39
N VAL A 93 -8.35 3.06 2.71
CA VAL A 93 -7.61 2.02 3.41
C VAL A 93 -8.17 0.63 3.07
N SER A 94 -7.34 -0.38 3.19
CA SER A 94 -7.70 -1.76 2.92
C SER A 94 -7.14 -2.68 4.00
N PHE A 95 -7.91 -3.70 4.36
CA PHE A 95 -7.42 -4.83 5.14
C PHE A 95 -6.68 -5.85 4.25
N GLY A 96 -6.83 -5.77 2.92
CA GLY A 96 -6.17 -6.63 1.95
C GLY A 96 -6.59 -8.11 1.99
N THR A 97 -7.58 -8.43 2.82
CA THR A 97 -8.11 -9.77 3.03
C THR A 97 -9.54 -9.69 3.57
N SER A 98 -10.31 -10.76 3.42
CA SER A 98 -11.57 -10.98 4.13
C SER A 98 -11.40 -11.69 5.47
N GLU A 99 -10.17 -12.19 5.74
CA GLU A 99 -9.84 -12.90 6.95
C GLU A 99 -9.55 -11.95 8.11
N ASP A 100 -9.90 -12.38 9.32
CA ASP A 100 -9.60 -11.66 10.56
C ASP A 100 -8.16 -11.92 10.99
N GLU A 101 -7.24 -11.08 10.53
CA GLU A 101 -5.82 -11.19 10.87
C GLU A 101 -5.45 -10.45 12.18
N ILE A 102 -6.35 -9.65 12.77
CA ILE A 102 -6.06 -8.86 13.96
C ILE A 102 -6.23 -9.72 15.22
N PRO A 103 -5.17 -9.91 16.02
CA PRO A 103 -5.28 -10.63 17.29
C PRO A 103 -6.30 -9.98 18.24
N ASP A 104 -7.06 -10.80 18.98
CA ASP A 104 -8.06 -10.28 19.92
C ASP A 104 -7.45 -9.36 21.00
N SER A 105 -6.21 -9.58 21.36
CA SER A 105 -5.48 -8.72 22.30
C SER A 105 -5.21 -7.30 21.78
N GLU A 106 -5.15 -7.10 20.46
CA GLU A 106 -4.91 -5.79 19.84
C GLU A 106 -6.21 -5.02 19.55
N LYS A 107 -7.34 -5.72 19.39
CA LYS A 107 -8.62 -5.13 19.00
C LYS A 107 -9.12 -4.01 19.93
N PRO A 108 -9.03 -4.12 21.26
CA PRO A 108 -9.50 -3.04 22.16
C PRO A 108 -8.75 -1.73 21.95
N GLU A 109 -7.42 -1.77 21.85
CA GLU A 109 -6.61 -0.57 21.59
C GLU A 109 -6.94 0.03 20.23
N LEU A 110 -7.00 -0.79 19.19
CA LEU A 110 -7.30 -0.33 17.84
C LEU A 110 -8.71 0.23 17.71
N ALA A 111 -9.68 -0.29 18.47
CA ALA A 111 -11.03 0.25 18.53
C ALA A 111 -11.06 1.69 19.06
N GLU A 112 -10.28 1.96 20.10
CA GLU A 112 -10.18 3.33 20.65
C GLU A 112 -9.49 4.27 19.66
N LEU A 113 -8.43 3.81 18.98
CA LEU A 113 -7.76 4.60 17.95
C LEU A 113 -8.66 4.84 16.73
N TYR A 114 -9.47 3.84 16.33
CA TYR A 114 -10.44 3.99 15.25
C TYR A 114 -11.45 5.10 15.53
N LYS A 115 -11.95 5.21 16.75
CA LYS A 115 -12.88 6.28 17.17
C LYS A 115 -12.29 7.68 17.07
N MET A 116 -10.97 7.80 17.05
CA MET A 116 -10.27 9.07 16.96
C MET A 116 -10.17 9.62 15.52
N PHE A 117 -10.54 8.85 14.51
CA PHE A 117 -10.58 9.35 13.14
C PHE A 117 -11.75 10.32 12.94
N ASP A 118 -11.50 11.42 12.26
CA ASP A 118 -12.55 12.37 11.84
C ASP A 118 -13.34 11.81 10.64
N ALA A 119 -12.67 11.02 9.77
CA ALA A 119 -13.28 10.36 8.63
C ALA A 119 -12.55 9.07 8.29
N VAL A 120 -13.31 8.06 7.85
CA VAL A 120 -12.80 6.78 7.40
C VAL A 120 -13.40 6.40 6.06
N SER A 121 -12.58 5.97 5.14
CA SER A 121 -13.04 5.38 3.89
C SER A 121 -12.24 4.12 3.53
N ILE A 122 -12.92 3.15 2.93
CA ILE A 122 -12.41 1.83 2.59
C ILE A 122 -12.63 1.56 1.10
N ARG A 123 -11.74 0.80 0.46
CA ARG A 123 -11.83 0.49 -0.97
C ARG A 123 -12.77 -0.66 -1.30
N GLU A 124 -12.86 -1.67 -0.43
CA GLU A 124 -13.52 -2.95 -0.72
C GLU A 124 -14.56 -3.35 0.33
N ASP A 125 -15.56 -4.11 -0.11
CA ASP A 125 -16.69 -4.56 0.72
C ASP A 125 -16.25 -5.47 1.88
N SER A 126 -15.22 -6.30 1.70
CA SER A 126 -14.67 -7.15 2.76
C SER A 126 -14.22 -6.34 3.97
N GLY A 127 -13.69 -5.13 3.77
CA GLY A 127 -13.30 -4.24 4.85
C GLY A 127 -14.49 -3.81 5.72
N PHE A 128 -15.67 -3.55 5.13
CA PHE A 128 -16.87 -3.26 5.91
C PHE A 128 -17.35 -4.45 6.76
N GLN A 129 -17.21 -5.68 6.24
CA GLN A 129 -17.55 -6.88 6.99
C GLN A 129 -16.64 -7.03 8.22
N LEU A 130 -15.33 -6.74 8.06
CA LEU A 130 -14.38 -6.75 9.16
C LEU A 130 -14.69 -5.64 10.20
N LEU A 131 -14.97 -4.41 9.76
CA LEU A 131 -15.37 -3.33 10.68
C LEU A 131 -16.63 -3.69 11.48
N LYS A 132 -17.63 -4.27 10.81
CA LYS A 132 -18.85 -4.75 11.47
C LYS A 132 -18.53 -5.84 12.49
N LYS A 133 -17.69 -6.80 12.13
CA LYS A 133 -17.25 -7.88 13.02
C LYS A 133 -16.53 -7.34 14.27
N TYR A 134 -15.71 -6.29 14.11
CA TYR A 134 -14.99 -5.65 15.22
C TYR A 134 -15.86 -4.68 16.04
N GLY A 135 -17.06 -4.37 15.58
CA GLY A 135 -17.92 -3.35 16.20
C GLY A 135 -17.39 -1.92 15.99
N TRP A 136 -16.52 -1.70 15.00
CA TRP A 136 -15.96 -0.38 14.69
C TRP A 136 -16.91 0.36 13.74
N ASN A 137 -17.84 1.10 14.31
CA ASN A 137 -18.95 1.74 13.59
C ASN A 137 -18.96 3.28 13.69
N HIS A 138 -18.04 3.86 14.46
CA HIS A 138 -17.92 5.30 14.59
C HIS A 138 -16.44 5.72 14.56
N PRO A 139 -16.04 6.60 13.60
CA PRO A 139 -16.86 7.17 12.53
C PRO A 139 -17.37 6.10 11.55
N LYS A 140 -18.50 6.38 10.91
CA LYS A 140 -19.05 5.48 9.88
C LYS A 140 -18.16 5.53 8.64
N ALA A 141 -17.63 4.39 8.24
CA ALA A 141 -16.84 4.27 7.02
C ALA A 141 -17.71 4.42 5.76
N ILE A 142 -17.14 5.00 4.71
CA ILE A 142 -17.72 5.07 3.37
C ILE A 142 -16.82 4.34 2.36
N GLN A 143 -17.39 3.90 1.25
CA GLN A 143 -16.60 3.32 0.16
C GLN A 143 -16.09 4.40 -0.78
N VAL A 144 -14.82 4.29 -1.18
CA VAL A 144 -14.20 5.18 -2.15
C VAL A 144 -13.31 4.40 -3.10
N LEU A 145 -13.01 4.99 -4.24
CA LEU A 145 -12.00 4.47 -5.16
C LEU A 145 -10.59 4.71 -4.58
N ASP A 146 -9.64 3.92 -5.07
CA ASP A 146 -8.22 4.20 -4.80
C ASP A 146 -7.86 5.62 -5.30
N PRO A 147 -7.05 6.39 -4.55
CA PRO A 147 -6.70 7.77 -4.94
C PRO A 147 -6.01 7.87 -6.30
N THR A 148 -5.40 6.82 -6.80
CA THR A 148 -4.85 6.80 -8.16
C THR A 148 -5.92 7.01 -9.24
N LEU A 149 -7.18 6.71 -8.95
CA LEU A 149 -8.30 6.91 -9.87
C LEU A 149 -8.93 8.32 -9.78
N LEU A 150 -8.46 9.18 -8.88
CA LEU A 150 -8.95 10.55 -8.73
C LEU A 150 -8.34 11.51 -9.77
N LEU A 151 -7.19 11.16 -10.32
CA LEU A 151 -6.52 11.99 -11.30
C LEU A 151 -7.14 11.79 -12.69
N PRO A 152 -7.31 12.86 -13.49
CA PRO A 152 -7.83 12.74 -14.83
C PRO A 152 -6.82 12.03 -15.75
N ARG A 153 -7.34 11.31 -16.76
CA ARG A 153 -6.52 10.59 -17.75
C ARG A 153 -5.44 11.47 -18.36
N GLN A 154 -5.76 12.73 -18.63
CA GLN A 154 -4.83 13.68 -19.24
C GLN A 154 -3.54 13.81 -18.43
N TRP A 155 -3.63 13.89 -17.11
CA TRP A 155 -2.47 13.99 -16.24
C TRP A 155 -1.52 12.79 -16.36
N TYR A 156 -2.09 11.58 -16.47
CA TYR A 156 -1.30 10.37 -16.70
C TYR A 156 -0.66 10.38 -18.10
N SER A 157 -1.37 10.83 -19.11
CA SER A 157 -0.85 10.95 -20.48
C SER A 157 0.34 11.91 -20.55
N GLU A 158 0.26 13.05 -19.89
CA GLU A 158 1.36 14.02 -19.82
C GLU A 158 2.62 13.43 -19.18
N ILE A 159 2.47 12.63 -18.11
CA ILE A 159 3.60 11.95 -17.49
C ILE A 159 4.23 10.89 -18.40
N ILE A 160 3.40 10.15 -19.14
CA ILE A 160 3.86 9.14 -20.09
C ILE A 160 4.63 9.81 -21.22
N ASP A 161 4.13 10.91 -21.75
CA ASP A 161 4.74 11.66 -22.86
C ASP A 161 6.08 12.32 -22.46
N GLU A 162 6.23 12.71 -21.18
CA GLU A 162 7.50 13.20 -20.65
C GLU A 162 8.53 12.06 -20.42
N GLY A 163 8.06 10.82 -20.31
CA GLY A 163 8.91 9.65 -20.08
C GLY A 163 9.54 9.14 -21.38
N LYS A 164 10.71 8.52 -21.24
CA LYS A 164 11.27 7.71 -22.32
C LYS A 164 10.44 6.43 -22.41
N THR A 165 9.61 6.31 -23.42
CA THR A 165 8.91 5.07 -23.73
C THR A 165 9.95 4.03 -24.12
N LEU A 166 10.04 2.96 -23.33
CA LEU A 166 10.81 1.79 -23.74
C LEU A 166 10.02 1.08 -24.85
N PRO A 167 10.73 0.52 -25.86
CA PRO A 167 10.07 -0.28 -26.87
C PRO A 167 9.34 -1.46 -26.18
N LEU A 168 8.07 -1.65 -26.51
CA LEU A 168 7.30 -2.76 -25.96
C LEU A 168 7.84 -4.08 -26.52
N GLU A 169 8.10 -5.03 -25.63
CA GLU A 169 8.58 -6.37 -26.00
C GLU A 169 7.45 -7.24 -26.57
N GLY A 170 6.20 -6.78 -26.45
CA GLY A 170 4.99 -7.47 -26.88
C GLY A 170 3.79 -6.54 -26.98
N ASP A 171 2.62 -7.13 -27.15
CA ASP A 171 1.33 -6.45 -27.32
C ASP A 171 0.28 -6.88 -26.26
N MET A 172 0.65 -7.81 -25.36
CA MET A 172 -0.14 -8.20 -24.20
C MET A 172 0.66 -8.04 -22.91
N PHE A 173 0.44 -6.94 -22.19
CA PHE A 173 1.07 -6.72 -20.88
C PHE A 173 0.46 -7.64 -19.83
N CYS A 174 1.31 -8.42 -19.13
CA CYS A 174 0.91 -9.35 -18.09
C CYS A 174 1.44 -8.90 -16.74
N TYR A 175 0.57 -8.31 -15.90
CA TYR A 175 0.92 -7.96 -14.52
C TYR A 175 0.62 -9.14 -13.60
N VAL A 176 1.68 -9.85 -13.19
CA VAL A 176 1.61 -11.06 -12.38
C VAL A 176 2.44 -10.87 -11.13
N LEU A 177 1.78 -10.85 -9.96
CA LEU A 177 2.45 -10.70 -8.65
C LEU A 177 3.10 -12.02 -8.21
N ASP A 178 2.36 -13.12 -8.32
CA ASP A 178 2.81 -14.46 -7.93
C ASP A 178 2.84 -15.37 -9.15
N SER A 179 4.04 -15.61 -9.70
CA SER A 179 4.20 -16.48 -10.86
C SER A 179 3.98 -17.94 -10.47
N LYS A 180 2.99 -18.57 -11.10
CA LYS A 180 2.67 -19.99 -10.97
C LYS A 180 2.47 -20.55 -12.36
N LYS A 181 2.75 -21.85 -12.50
CA LYS A 181 2.64 -22.53 -13.81
C LYS A 181 1.24 -22.38 -14.40
N GLU A 182 0.22 -22.52 -13.59
CA GLU A 182 -1.18 -22.42 -14.02
C GLU A 182 -1.52 -21.04 -14.60
N ILE A 183 -0.93 -19.97 -14.03
CA ILE A 183 -1.09 -18.59 -14.54
C ILE A 183 -0.34 -18.43 -15.86
N ASP A 184 0.85 -18.99 -15.98
CA ASP A 184 1.63 -18.98 -17.22
C ASP A 184 0.92 -19.75 -18.34
N ASP A 185 0.30 -20.88 -18.03
CA ASP A 185 -0.51 -21.67 -18.97
C ASP A 185 -1.72 -20.85 -19.47
N ILE A 186 -2.45 -20.16 -18.58
CA ILE A 186 -3.56 -19.27 -18.94
C ILE A 186 -3.10 -18.10 -19.82
N ILE A 187 -1.99 -17.46 -19.48
CA ILE A 187 -1.43 -16.36 -20.27
C ILE A 187 -1.11 -16.83 -21.68
N ASN A 188 -0.46 -17.99 -21.82
CA ASN A 188 -0.10 -18.56 -23.11
C ASN A 188 -1.32 -18.95 -23.95
N GLU A 189 -2.35 -19.52 -23.32
CA GLU A 189 -3.61 -19.85 -23.97
C GLU A 189 -4.31 -18.60 -24.52
N VAL A 190 -4.48 -17.56 -23.69
CA VAL A 190 -5.09 -16.28 -24.10
C VAL A 190 -4.26 -15.62 -25.22
N ALA A 191 -2.94 -15.63 -25.09
CA ALA A 191 -2.03 -15.08 -26.08
C ALA A 191 -2.20 -15.78 -27.45
N LEU A 192 -2.28 -17.11 -27.44
CA LEU A 192 -2.51 -17.91 -28.64
C LEU A 192 -3.89 -17.62 -29.26
N GLN A 193 -4.95 -17.62 -28.46
CA GLN A 193 -6.31 -17.35 -28.94
C GLN A 193 -6.49 -15.95 -29.53
N LYS A 194 -5.74 -14.96 -29.01
CA LYS A 194 -5.85 -13.55 -29.42
C LYS A 194 -4.74 -13.14 -30.40
N HIS A 195 -3.84 -14.04 -30.76
CA HIS A 195 -2.65 -13.75 -31.60
C HIS A 195 -1.79 -12.61 -31.03
N LEU A 196 -1.59 -12.60 -29.72
CA LEU A 196 -0.81 -11.59 -29.00
C LEU A 196 0.50 -12.15 -28.46
N ARG A 197 1.49 -11.28 -28.27
CA ARG A 197 2.77 -11.62 -27.64
C ARG A 197 2.77 -11.11 -26.20
N PRO A 198 2.76 -12.03 -25.20
CA PRO A 198 2.77 -11.62 -23.79
C PRO A 198 4.15 -11.07 -23.40
N PHE A 199 4.15 -10.03 -22.53
CA PHE A 199 5.36 -9.50 -21.88
C PHE A 199 5.04 -9.08 -20.44
N ARG A 200 6.12 -8.99 -19.60
CA ARG A 200 6.02 -8.67 -18.16
C ARG A 200 6.88 -7.48 -17.78
#